data_59533529962f2955bf8a6b399572b8c8
#
_entry.id   59533529962f2955bf8a6b399572b8c8
#
_cell.length_a   1.000
_cell.length_b   1.000
_cell.length_c   1.000
_cell.angle_alpha   90.00
_cell.angle_beta   90.00
_cell.angle_gamma   90.00
#
_symmetry.space_group_name_H-M   'P 1'
#
loop_
_entity.id
_entity.type
_entity.pdbx_description
1 polymer ?
#
loop_
_entity_poly.entity_id
_entity_poly.type
_entity_poly.pdbx_seq_one_letter_code
_entity_poly.pdbx_strand_id
1 'polypeptide(L)'
;MLKPGAIAVLIVSCTLAAEAWTPKPVETLYEEPIDLSSGNTTTQSADGAEQLGLVPEITGLSERIRAYLDSINERILVESVRQIAVPEDVRSDPEDEAHIIGTLLRAVSSMEGIEYYSERRGRYRTLFERSTRIDSADSRNPIEDSRPRQIPEQETMYVLQEDGTFGENVYRFDYEKSGESMLLVMTNKTRLSYGFLPAVGAENLRLIFAAVPTDEGILFYGLAGVEIPTILGMGDRVAVSFENRVNAVSDWFETELLKALQ
;
A
#
# COMPACT_ATOMS: atom_id res chain seq x y z
N MET A 1 -10.44 3.45 73.24
CA MET A 1 -9.34 3.82 72.35
C MET A 1 -9.14 2.72 71.32
N LEU A 2 -9.71 2.86 70.14
CA LEU A 2 -9.51 1.92 69.03
C LEU A 2 -8.34 2.46 68.14
N LYS A 3 -7.40 1.58 67.83
CA LYS A 3 -6.29 1.89 66.90
C LYS A 3 -6.81 1.73 65.45
N PRO A 4 -6.49 2.66 64.52
CA PRO A 4 -6.81 2.44 63.12
C PRO A 4 -5.84 1.47 62.48
N GLY A 5 -6.37 0.39 61.87
CA GLY A 5 -5.65 -0.54 61.05
C GLY A 5 -5.30 0.09 59.68
N ALA A 6 -4.04 0.06 59.29
CA ALA A 6 -3.59 0.47 57.97
C ALA A 6 -3.95 -0.63 56.93
N ILE A 7 -4.76 -0.30 55.96
CA ILE A 7 -5.01 -1.14 54.78
C ILE A 7 -3.89 -0.84 53.76
N ALA A 8 -3.01 -1.81 53.58
CA ALA A 8 -2.02 -1.77 52.49
C ALA A 8 -2.70 -2.14 51.18
N VAL A 9 -2.85 -1.18 50.26
CA VAL A 9 -3.28 -1.43 48.90
C VAL A 9 -2.11 -1.92 48.09
N LEU A 10 -2.09 -3.18 47.75
CA LEU A 10 -1.09 -3.77 46.85
C LEU A 10 -1.48 -3.39 45.40
N ILE A 11 -0.79 -2.39 44.83
CA ILE A 11 -0.91 -2.07 43.40
C ILE A 11 -0.05 -3.08 42.65
N VAL A 12 -0.69 -4.12 42.07
CA VAL A 12 -0.06 -4.99 41.10
C VAL A 12 -0.04 -4.23 39.77
N SER A 13 1.08 -3.58 39.46
CA SER A 13 1.32 -3.06 38.12
C SER A 13 1.61 -4.24 37.18
N CYS A 14 0.60 -4.68 36.43
CA CYS A 14 0.77 -5.58 35.32
C CYS A 14 1.39 -4.77 34.17
N THR A 15 2.69 -4.72 34.07
CA THR A 15 3.39 -4.30 32.85
C THR A 15 3.19 -5.43 31.85
N LEU A 16 2.20 -5.29 30.95
CA LEU A 16 2.19 -6.04 29.70
C LEU A 16 3.45 -5.60 28.95
N ALA A 17 4.48 -6.42 28.97
CA ALA A 17 5.56 -6.30 28.02
C ALA A 17 4.91 -6.50 26.65
N ALA A 18 4.90 -5.45 25.81
CA ALA A 18 4.59 -5.63 24.42
C ALA A 18 5.62 -6.67 23.90
N GLU A 19 5.13 -7.80 23.40
CA GLU A 19 6.01 -8.76 22.72
C GLU A 19 6.67 -7.99 21.58
N ALA A 20 7.99 -7.95 21.57
CA ALA A 20 8.74 -7.35 20.49
C ALA A 20 8.36 -8.09 19.21
N TRP A 21 7.88 -7.33 18.21
CA TRP A 21 7.55 -7.89 16.92
C TRP A 21 8.79 -8.57 16.32
N THR A 22 8.62 -9.78 15.82
CA THR A 22 9.70 -10.54 15.20
C THR A 22 9.32 -10.81 13.76
N PRO A 23 10.20 -10.49 12.77
CA PRO A 23 9.98 -10.82 11.37
C PRO A 23 9.65 -12.30 11.21
N LYS A 24 8.67 -12.62 10.39
CA LYS A 24 8.21 -13.98 10.13
C LYS A 24 8.63 -14.45 8.74
N PRO A 25 8.88 -15.77 8.55
CA PRO A 25 9.02 -16.32 7.21
C PRO A 25 7.79 -16.06 6.33
N VAL A 26 8.01 -15.75 5.06
CA VAL A 26 6.93 -15.41 4.12
C VAL A 26 5.87 -16.51 4.02
N GLU A 27 6.29 -17.78 4.03
CA GLU A 27 5.38 -18.92 3.97
C GLU A 27 4.40 -19.00 5.14
N THR A 28 4.72 -18.37 6.27
CA THR A 28 3.81 -18.32 7.44
C THR A 28 2.75 -17.23 7.34
N LEU A 29 2.84 -16.38 6.34
CA LEU A 29 1.89 -15.30 6.08
C LEU A 29 0.72 -15.74 5.19
N TYR A 30 0.67 -17.00 4.79
CA TYR A 30 -0.35 -17.55 3.89
C TYR A 30 -0.81 -18.92 4.36
N GLU A 31 -2.11 -19.21 4.19
CA GLU A 31 -2.66 -20.55 4.49
C GLU A 31 -2.16 -21.60 3.48
N GLU A 32 -2.04 -21.20 2.21
CA GLU A 32 -1.48 -22.02 1.13
C GLU A 32 -0.20 -21.39 0.58
N PRO A 33 0.80 -22.21 0.18
CA PRO A 33 2.03 -21.66 -0.39
C PRO A 33 1.77 -20.84 -1.64
N ILE A 34 2.34 -19.63 -1.69
CA ILE A 34 2.33 -18.79 -2.90
C ILE A 34 3.59 -19.03 -3.72
N ASP A 35 3.45 -19.05 -5.05
CA ASP A 35 4.59 -19.19 -5.95
C ASP A 35 5.25 -17.84 -6.24
N LEU A 36 6.39 -17.60 -5.59
CA LEU A 36 7.25 -16.42 -5.82
C LEU A 36 8.44 -16.73 -6.73
N SER A 37 8.48 -17.92 -7.37
CA SER A 37 9.63 -18.41 -8.15
C SER A 37 9.88 -17.59 -9.43
N SER A 38 8.88 -16.91 -9.97
CA SER A 38 8.99 -16.10 -11.18
C SER A 38 9.38 -14.65 -10.87
N GLY A 39 10.66 -14.46 -10.50
CA GLY A 39 11.19 -13.12 -10.19
C GLY A 39 10.69 -12.57 -8.86
N ASN A 40 10.38 -13.44 -7.90
CA ASN A 40 9.83 -13.10 -6.58
C ASN A 40 8.51 -12.29 -6.62
N THR A 41 7.76 -12.40 -7.73
CA THR A 41 6.51 -11.66 -7.92
C THR A 41 5.42 -12.59 -8.44
N THR A 42 4.25 -12.53 -7.84
CA THR A 42 3.03 -13.19 -8.32
C THR A 42 1.93 -12.15 -8.49
N THR A 43 1.21 -12.20 -9.62
CA THR A 43 0.09 -11.29 -9.92
C THR A 43 -1.11 -12.10 -10.40
N GLN A 44 -2.29 -11.77 -9.91
CA GLN A 44 -3.53 -12.41 -10.34
C GLN A 44 -4.71 -11.43 -10.36
N SER A 45 -5.75 -11.77 -11.15
CA SER A 45 -7.05 -11.11 -11.11
C SER A 45 -8.04 -11.96 -10.34
N ALA A 46 -8.98 -11.31 -9.64
CA ALA A 46 -10.06 -11.95 -8.93
C ALA A 46 -11.42 -11.38 -9.38
N ASP A 47 -12.46 -12.21 -9.36
CA ASP A 47 -13.83 -11.81 -9.72
C ASP A 47 -14.64 -11.29 -8.50
N GLY A 48 -14.06 -11.37 -7.31
CA GLY A 48 -14.64 -10.90 -6.05
C GLY A 48 -13.63 -10.93 -4.91
N ALA A 49 -13.87 -10.18 -3.85
CA ALA A 49 -12.97 -10.07 -2.70
C ALA A 49 -12.74 -11.41 -1.98
N GLU A 50 -13.67 -12.33 -2.08
CA GLU A 50 -13.56 -13.70 -1.54
C GLU A 50 -12.55 -14.58 -2.29
N GLN A 51 -12.15 -14.19 -3.51
CA GLN A 51 -11.17 -14.91 -4.33
C GLN A 51 -9.75 -14.34 -4.21
N LEU A 52 -9.56 -13.31 -3.37
CA LEU A 52 -8.22 -12.76 -3.10
C LEU A 52 -7.38 -13.83 -2.38
N GLY A 53 -6.29 -14.26 -2.99
CA GLY A 53 -5.42 -15.31 -2.49
C GLY A 53 -4.01 -14.83 -2.12
N LEU A 54 -3.69 -13.55 -2.39
CA LEU A 54 -2.36 -12.99 -2.12
C LEU A 54 -2.33 -12.01 -0.94
N VAL A 55 -3.47 -11.79 -0.25
CA VAL A 55 -3.53 -10.95 0.96
C VAL A 55 -2.74 -11.64 2.08
N PRO A 56 -1.69 -11.02 2.64
CA PRO A 56 -0.93 -11.63 3.73
C PRO A 56 -1.77 -11.71 5.01
N GLU A 57 -1.80 -12.88 5.64
CA GLU A 57 -2.56 -13.15 6.88
C GLU A 57 -1.84 -12.58 8.11
N ILE A 58 -2.00 -11.28 8.32
CA ILE A 58 -1.45 -10.53 9.44
C ILE A 58 -2.62 -9.90 10.21
N THR A 59 -2.70 -10.20 11.50
CA THR A 59 -3.74 -9.67 12.38
C THR A 59 -3.83 -8.14 12.29
N GLY A 60 -5.02 -7.65 12.01
CA GLY A 60 -5.31 -6.23 11.85
C GLY A 60 -5.03 -5.69 10.44
N LEU A 61 -4.08 -6.24 9.68
CA LEU A 61 -3.74 -5.78 8.34
C LEU A 61 -4.71 -6.37 7.29
N SER A 62 -4.89 -7.69 7.28
CA SER A 62 -5.78 -8.36 6.34
C SER A 62 -7.23 -7.90 6.47
N GLU A 63 -7.73 -7.71 7.70
CA GLU A 63 -9.06 -7.16 7.96
C GLU A 63 -9.20 -5.72 7.45
N ARG A 64 -8.15 -4.90 7.59
CA ARG A 64 -8.14 -3.52 7.10
C ARG A 64 -8.17 -3.47 5.57
N ILE A 65 -7.38 -4.29 4.90
CA ILE A 65 -7.39 -4.41 3.43
C ILE A 65 -8.80 -4.74 2.93
N ARG A 66 -9.44 -5.77 3.51
CA ARG A 66 -10.81 -6.18 3.16
C ARG A 66 -11.83 -5.07 3.43
N ALA A 67 -11.76 -4.39 4.58
CA ALA A 67 -12.66 -3.31 4.93
C ALA A 67 -12.60 -2.12 3.96
N TYR A 68 -11.44 -1.82 3.37
CA TYR A 68 -11.34 -0.79 2.33
C TYR A 68 -12.03 -1.21 1.03
N LEU A 69 -12.00 -2.49 0.66
CA LEU A 69 -12.72 -3.01 -0.51
C LEU A 69 -14.23 -2.98 -0.28
N ASP A 70 -14.73 -3.34 0.91
CA ASP A 70 -16.16 -3.32 1.24
C ASP A 70 -16.81 -1.94 1.03
N SER A 71 -16.01 -0.89 0.91
CA SER A 71 -16.50 0.49 0.67
C SER A 71 -16.83 0.81 -0.77
N ILE A 72 -16.52 -0.10 -1.72
CA ILE A 72 -16.82 0.03 -3.16
C ILE A 72 -17.50 -1.26 -3.66
N ASN A 73 -18.20 -1.14 -4.79
CA ASN A 73 -18.76 -2.31 -5.47
C ASN A 73 -17.81 -2.67 -6.64
N GLU A 74 -16.69 -3.27 -6.29
CA GLU A 74 -15.64 -3.60 -7.23
C GLU A 74 -16.10 -4.61 -8.27
N ARG A 75 -15.65 -4.41 -9.52
CA ARG A 75 -15.86 -5.32 -10.65
C ARG A 75 -14.57 -5.83 -11.24
N ILE A 76 -13.48 -5.20 -10.85
CA ILE A 76 -12.13 -5.60 -11.25
C ILE A 76 -11.28 -5.54 -10.00
N LEU A 77 -10.69 -6.68 -9.68
CA LEU A 77 -9.68 -6.84 -8.64
C LEU A 77 -8.42 -7.37 -9.29
N VAL A 78 -7.29 -6.75 -8.99
CA VAL A 78 -5.96 -7.22 -9.39
C VAL A 78 -5.07 -7.10 -8.18
N GLU A 79 -4.50 -8.22 -7.75
CA GLU A 79 -3.54 -8.26 -6.66
C GLU A 79 -2.18 -8.74 -7.14
N SER A 80 -1.15 -8.26 -6.49
CA SER A 80 0.24 -8.62 -6.74
C SER A 80 0.99 -8.67 -5.43
N VAL A 81 1.87 -9.62 -5.29
CA VAL A 81 2.77 -9.73 -4.15
C VAL A 81 4.19 -9.92 -4.63
N ARG A 82 5.14 -9.29 -3.95
CA ARG A 82 6.57 -9.37 -4.26
C ARG A 82 7.37 -9.52 -2.97
N GLN A 83 8.29 -10.48 -2.94
CA GLN A 83 9.31 -10.58 -1.91
C GLN A 83 10.55 -9.80 -2.36
N ILE A 84 10.85 -8.72 -1.66
CA ILE A 84 12.05 -7.90 -1.86
C ILE A 84 13.10 -8.42 -0.90
N ALA A 85 14.12 -9.10 -1.44
CA ALA A 85 15.22 -9.59 -0.62
C ALA A 85 16.08 -8.42 -0.11
N VAL A 86 16.32 -8.38 1.20
CA VAL A 86 17.22 -7.40 1.82
C VAL A 86 18.36 -8.17 2.46
N PRO A 87 19.61 -7.95 2.00
CA PRO A 87 20.78 -8.62 2.56
C PRO A 87 20.90 -8.38 4.08
N GLU A 88 21.27 -9.41 4.84
CA GLU A 88 21.31 -9.38 6.30
C GLU A 88 22.27 -8.30 6.85
N ASP A 89 23.34 -8.01 6.12
CA ASP A 89 24.39 -7.04 6.49
C ASP A 89 23.95 -5.56 6.33
N VAL A 90 22.81 -5.31 5.64
CA VAL A 90 22.22 -3.97 5.49
C VAL A 90 20.88 -3.81 6.21
N ARG A 91 20.39 -4.86 6.88
CA ARG A 91 19.18 -4.79 7.67
C ARG A 91 19.38 -3.96 8.93
N SER A 92 18.36 -3.18 9.26
CA SER A 92 18.26 -2.45 10.51
C SER A 92 17.43 -3.22 11.54
N ASP A 93 17.27 -2.68 12.74
CA ASP A 93 16.26 -3.21 13.64
C ASP A 93 14.84 -2.94 13.07
N PRO A 94 13.81 -3.68 13.54
CA PRO A 94 12.46 -3.59 12.97
C PRO A 94 11.83 -2.20 13.04
N GLU A 95 12.15 -1.39 14.07
CA GLU A 95 11.61 -0.04 14.21
C GLU A 95 12.23 0.90 13.16
N ASP A 96 13.54 0.79 12.91
CA ASP A 96 14.24 1.56 11.89
C ASP A 96 13.79 1.14 10.48
N GLU A 97 13.62 -0.16 10.21
CA GLU A 97 13.04 -0.63 8.93
C GLU A 97 11.63 -0.07 8.72
N ALA A 98 10.77 -0.11 9.73
CA ALA A 98 9.43 0.47 9.66
C ALA A 98 9.47 1.98 9.42
N HIS A 99 10.45 2.69 10.00
CA HIS A 99 10.66 4.12 9.76
C HIS A 99 11.08 4.39 8.31
N ILE A 100 12.01 3.62 7.77
CA ILE A 100 12.44 3.71 6.36
C ILE A 100 11.24 3.47 5.44
N ILE A 101 10.53 2.36 5.61
CA ILE A 101 9.34 2.01 4.82
C ILE A 101 8.28 3.12 4.88
N GLY A 102 7.95 3.57 6.09
CA GLY A 102 6.95 4.62 6.30
C GLY A 102 7.35 5.96 5.68
N THR A 103 8.63 6.30 5.67
CA THR A 103 9.18 7.50 5.02
C THR A 103 9.11 7.38 3.50
N LEU A 104 9.49 6.23 2.94
CA LEU A 104 9.44 5.96 1.50
C LEU A 104 8.00 6.05 0.97
N LEU A 105 7.05 5.39 1.62
CA LEU A 105 5.64 5.45 1.18
C LEU A 105 5.05 6.88 1.21
N ARG A 106 5.65 7.79 1.97
CA ARG A 106 5.26 9.22 2.05
C ARG A 106 6.01 10.13 1.08
N ALA A 107 7.05 9.64 0.44
CA ALA A 107 7.83 10.38 -0.56
C ALA A 107 7.09 10.39 -1.91
N VAL A 108 5.86 10.92 -1.93
CA VAL A 108 4.96 10.86 -3.09
C VAL A 108 5.52 11.57 -4.32
N SER A 109 6.38 12.59 -4.13
CA SER A 109 7.04 13.28 -5.23
C SER A 109 8.06 12.38 -5.96
N SER A 110 8.61 11.36 -5.30
CA SER A 110 9.53 10.41 -5.94
C SER A 110 8.82 9.40 -6.86
N MET A 111 7.48 9.36 -6.83
CA MET A 111 6.70 8.60 -7.81
C MET A 111 6.63 9.28 -9.19
N GLU A 112 7.05 10.55 -9.31
CA GLU A 112 7.13 11.24 -10.59
C GLU A 112 8.16 10.57 -11.50
N GLY A 113 7.79 10.31 -12.74
CA GLY A 113 8.66 9.69 -13.73
C GLY A 113 8.75 8.16 -13.66
N ILE A 114 8.06 7.48 -12.73
CA ILE A 114 8.09 6.02 -12.74
C ILE A 114 7.53 5.46 -14.04
N GLU A 115 8.15 4.39 -14.52
CA GLU A 115 7.82 3.80 -15.80
C GLU A 115 7.32 2.37 -15.64
N TYR A 116 6.53 1.93 -16.60
CA TYR A 116 6.14 0.54 -16.77
C TYR A 116 6.23 0.12 -18.24
N TYR A 117 6.47 -1.16 -18.48
CA TYR A 117 6.43 -1.69 -19.84
C TYR A 117 4.98 -1.97 -20.25
N SER A 118 4.55 -1.30 -21.33
CA SER A 118 3.21 -1.53 -21.88
C SER A 118 3.28 -2.58 -22.98
N GLU A 119 2.93 -3.81 -22.69
CA GLU A 119 2.90 -4.93 -23.62
C GLU A 119 2.11 -4.60 -24.89
N ARG A 120 0.93 -4.00 -24.74
CA ARG A 120 0.08 -3.58 -25.85
C ARG A 120 0.75 -2.57 -26.80
N ARG A 121 1.66 -1.73 -26.27
CA ARG A 121 2.36 -0.69 -27.06
C ARG A 121 3.80 -1.09 -27.41
N GLY A 122 4.31 -2.18 -26.85
CA GLY A 122 5.65 -2.70 -27.05
C GLY A 122 6.74 -1.71 -26.62
N ARG A 123 6.50 -0.88 -25.58
CA ARG A 123 7.45 0.14 -25.11
C ARG A 123 7.19 0.54 -23.65
N TYR A 124 8.23 1.11 -23.03
CA TYR A 124 8.08 1.77 -21.73
C TYR A 124 7.22 3.04 -21.84
N ARG A 125 6.47 3.29 -20.79
CA ARG A 125 5.61 4.46 -20.60
C ARG A 125 5.75 4.98 -19.21
N THR A 126 5.76 6.30 -19.06
CA THR A 126 5.63 6.96 -17.75
C THR A 126 4.23 6.72 -17.20
N LEU A 127 4.16 6.29 -15.95
CA LEU A 127 2.89 6.14 -15.23
C LEU A 127 2.42 7.50 -14.70
N PHE A 128 3.26 8.18 -13.92
CA PHE A 128 2.96 9.51 -13.38
C PHE A 128 3.92 10.54 -13.98
N GLU A 129 3.42 11.42 -14.83
CA GLU A 129 4.18 12.55 -15.38
C GLU A 129 4.38 13.65 -14.32
N ARG A 130 3.52 13.67 -13.31
CA ARG A 130 3.65 14.48 -12.10
C ARG A 130 3.07 13.74 -10.91
N SER A 131 3.72 13.85 -9.77
CA SER A 131 3.22 13.37 -8.48
C SER A 131 3.66 14.35 -7.40
N THR A 132 2.72 14.98 -6.71
CA THR A 132 3.03 15.99 -5.69
C THR A 132 1.97 16.02 -4.60
N ARG A 133 2.41 16.19 -3.37
CA ARG A 133 1.51 16.44 -2.24
C ARG A 133 0.88 17.83 -2.39
N ILE A 134 -0.40 17.93 -2.03
CA ILE A 134 -1.18 19.17 -2.01
C ILE A 134 -1.82 19.38 -0.63
N ASP A 135 -2.17 20.61 -0.32
CA ASP A 135 -2.65 21.01 1.02
C ASP A 135 -4.08 20.51 1.31
N SER A 136 -4.92 20.30 0.29
CA SER A 136 -6.29 19.80 0.44
C SER A 136 -6.84 19.15 -0.84
N ALA A 137 -7.96 18.44 -0.74
CA ALA A 137 -8.60 17.77 -1.88
C ALA A 137 -9.02 18.74 -3.01
N ASP A 138 -9.38 19.98 -2.66
CA ASP A 138 -9.86 21.00 -3.60
C ASP A 138 -8.73 21.91 -4.10
N SER A 139 -7.53 21.73 -3.58
CA SER A 139 -6.36 22.55 -3.92
C SER A 139 -5.55 21.96 -5.09
N ARG A 140 -4.70 22.83 -5.65
CA ARG A 140 -3.61 22.44 -6.57
C ARG A 140 -2.27 23.01 -6.11
N ASN A 141 -2.21 23.53 -4.86
CA ASN A 141 -1.00 24.10 -4.30
C ASN A 141 -0.06 22.98 -3.86
N PRO A 142 1.11 22.81 -4.46
CA PRO A 142 2.06 21.81 -4.03
C PRO A 142 2.65 22.19 -2.66
N ILE A 143 2.84 21.16 -1.84
CA ILE A 143 3.55 21.26 -0.56
C ILE A 143 4.59 20.14 -0.49
N GLU A 144 5.57 20.28 0.38
CA GLU A 144 6.62 19.28 0.56
C GLU A 144 6.07 17.93 1.05
N ASP A 145 6.75 16.85 0.71
CA ASP A 145 6.45 15.51 1.20
C ASP A 145 6.57 15.45 2.73
N SER A 146 5.76 14.61 3.34
CA SER A 146 5.81 14.39 4.78
C SER A 146 7.05 13.56 5.15
N ARG A 147 7.87 14.09 6.07
CA ARG A 147 9.05 13.41 6.63
C ARG A 147 8.98 13.46 8.14
N PRO A 148 8.06 12.71 8.76
CA PRO A 148 7.89 12.73 10.20
C PRO A 148 9.11 12.10 10.90
N ARG A 149 9.50 12.63 12.08
CA ARG A 149 10.55 12.02 12.90
C ARG A 149 10.16 10.67 13.47
N GLN A 150 8.87 10.47 13.69
CA GLN A 150 8.26 9.20 14.08
C GLN A 150 7.08 8.96 13.17
N ILE A 151 6.97 7.76 12.62
CA ILE A 151 5.86 7.40 11.74
C ILE A 151 4.57 7.37 12.56
N PRO A 152 3.57 8.20 12.24
CA PRO A 152 2.30 8.19 12.95
C PRO A 152 1.52 6.89 12.66
N GLU A 153 0.71 6.47 13.63
CA GLU A 153 -0.16 5.29 13.49
C GLU A 153 -1.14 5.45 12.31
N GLN A 154 -1.63 6.67 12.07
CA GLN A 154 -2.50 7.00 10.94
C GLN A 154 -2.19 8.42 10.44
N GLU A 155 -2.24 8.59 9.13
CA GLU A 155 -2.11 9.90 8.48
C GLU A 155 -2.90 9.91 7.18
N THR A 156 -3.54 11.04 6.86
CA THR A 156 -4.19 11.27 5.57
C THR A 156 -3.51 12.41 4.85
N MET A 157 -3.18 12.21 3.57
CA MET A 157 -2.64 13.23 2.68
C MET A 157 -3.46 13.32 1.40
N TYR A 158 -3.38 14.47 0.73
CA TYR A 158 -3.89 14.64 -0.62
C TYR A 158 -2.73 14.78 -1.59
N VAL A 159 -2.86 14.09 -2.73
CA VAL A 159 -1.81 14.00 -3.75
C VAL A 159 -2.43 14.30 -5.11
N LEU A 160 -1.78 15.18 -5.85
CA LEU A 160 -2.09 15.46 -7.24
C LEU A 160 -1.17 14.61 -8.11
N GLN A 161 -1.75 13.74 -8.92
CA GLN A 161 -1.01 12.92 -9.88
C GLN A 161 -1.51 13.19 -11.29
N GLU A 162 -0.59 13.32 -12.23
CA GLU A 162 -0.85 13.34 -13.66
C GLU A 162 -0.46 12.00 -14.26
N ASP A 163 -1.49 11.17 -14.52
CA ASP A 163 -1.34 9.83 -15.08
C ASP A 163 -1.36 9.90 -16.60
N GLY A 164 -0.40 9.28 -17.27
CA GLY A 164 -0.30 9.26 -18.73
C GLY A 164 -1.51 8.62 -19.46
N THR A 165 -2.47 8.07 -18.74
CA THR A 165 -3.71 7.48 -19.29
C THR A 165 -4.96 8.27 -18.88
N PHE A 166 -5.06 8.66 -17.60
CA PHE A 166 -6.25 9.28 -17.02
C PHE A 166 -6.11 10.80 -16.81
N GLY A 167 -4.93 11.36 -17.11
CA GLY A 167 -4.63 12.78 -16.93
C GLY A 167 -4.49 13.17 -15.46
N GLU A 168 -4.70 14.46 -15.17
CA GLU A 168 -4.54 15.02 -13.83
C GLU A 168 -5.70 14.61 -12.90
N ASN A 169 -5.37 14.05 -11.76
CA ASN A 169 -6.34 13.58 -10.75
C ASN A 169 -5.83 13.83 -9.34
N VAL A 170 -6.79 14.07 -8.42
CA VAL A 170 -6.52 14.16 -7.00
C VAL A 170 -6.84 12.83 -6.33
N TYR A 171 -5.93 12.39 -5.50
CA TYR A 171 -6.09 11.20 -4.66
C TYR A 171 -6.03 11.58 -3.18
N ARG A 172 -6.74 10.82 -2.35
CA ARG A 172 -6.51 10.74 -0.91
C ARG A 172 -5.63 9.54 -0.65
N PHE A 173 -4.56 9.74 0.08
CA PHE A 173 -3.64 8.73 0.55
C PHE A 173 -3.84 8.58 2.06
N ASP A 174 -4.36 7.43 2.47
CA ASP A 174 -4.52 7.06 3.87
C ASP A 174 -3.40 6.09 4.24
N TYR A 175 -2.62 6.45 5.24
CA TYR A 175 -1.51 5.65 5.78
C TYR A 175 -1.89 5.10 7.15
N GLU A 176 -1.62 3.82 7.37
CA GLU A 176 -1.84 3.16 8.64
C GLU A 176 -0.61 2.31 9.00
N LYS A 177 -0.18 2.37 10.27
CA LYS A 177 0.82 1.48 10.84
C LYS A 177 0.09 0.35 11.57
N SER A 178 0.51 -0.90 11.36
CA SER A 178 0.02 -2.09 12.06
C SER A 178 1.22 -2.93 12.51
N GLY A 179 1.60 -2.81 13.76
CA GLY A 179 2.91 -3.30 14.22
C GLY A 179 4.03 -2.62 13.43
N GLU A 180 4.89 -3.39 12.80
CA GLU A 180 5.96 -2.88 11.93
C GLU A 180 5.55 -2.84 10.44
N SER A 181 4.33 -3.31 10.12
CA SER A 181 3.79 -3.25 8.77
C SER A 181 3.16 -1.88 8.48
N MET A 182 3.27 -1.46 7.23
CA MET A 182 2.69 -0.20 6.74
C MET A 182 1.64 -0.49 5.69
N LEU A 183 0.50 0.19 5.79
CA LEU A 183 -0.57 0.18 4.81
C LEU A 183 -0.71 1.57 4.19
N LEU A 184 -0.78 1.63 2.87
CA LEU A 184 -1.13 2.80 2.09
C LEU A 184 -2.38 2.49 1.27
N VAL A 185 -3.40 3.32 1.39
CA VAL A 185 -4.62 3.24 0.57
C VAL A 185 -4.78 4.52 -0.22
N MET A 186 -4.75 4.41 -1.54
CA MET A 186 -4.96 5.52 -2.46
C MET A 186 -6.39 5.47 -2.98
N THR A 187 -7.18 6.51 -2.72
CA THR A 187 -8.56 6.67 -3.19
C THR A 187 -8.65 7.85 -4.14
N ASN A 188 -9.18 7.66 -5.36
CA ASN A 188 -9.38 8.77 -6.29
C ASN A 188 -10.48 9.71 -5.79
N LYS A 189 -10.17 10.99 -5.61
CA LYS A 189 -11.13 12.04 -5.23
C LYS A 189 -11.82 12.63 -6.45
N THR A 190 -11.18 12.57 -7.62
CA THR A 190 -11.70 13.03 -8.90
C THR A 190 -12.07 11.83 -9.78
N ARG A 191 -12.96 12.07 -10.74
CA ARG A 191 -13.33 11.06 -11.75
C ARG A 191 -12.15 10.81 -12.68
N LEU A 192 -11.83 9.53 -12.90
CA LEU A 192 -10.86 9.15 -13.91
C LEU A 192 -11.54 9.05 -15.27
N SER A 193 -10.91 9.60 -16.30
CA SER A 193 -11.43 9.59 -17.65
C SER A 193 -10.40 9.09 -18.65
N TYR A 194 -10.84 8.31 -19.63
CA TYR A 194 -10.03 7.90 -20.75
C TYR A 194 -10.38 8.79 -21.96
N GLY A 195 -9.59 9.82 -22.19
CA GLY A 195 -9.96 10.89 -23.12
C GLY A 195 -11.26 11.58 -22.65
N PHE A 196 -12.32 11.52 -23.46
CA PHE A 196 -13.63 12.10 -23.12
C PHE A 196 -14.59 11.13 -22.43
N LEU A 197 -14.21 9.85 -22.29
CA LEU A 197 -15.07 8.82 -21.71
C LEU A 197 -14.78 8.67 -20.23
N PRO A 198 -15.82 8.77 -19.37
CA PRO A 198 -15.65 8.46 -17.95
C PRO A 198 -15.32 6.98 -17.78
N ALA A 199 -14.22 6.69 -17.07
CA ALA A 199 -13.75 5.33 -16.84
C ALA A 199 -14.06 4.86 -15.40
N VAL A 200 -13.76 5.70 -14.39
CA VAL A 200 -13.97 5.37 -12.98
C VAL A 200 -14.60 6.59 -12.28
N GLY A 201 -15.68 6.39 -11.54
CA GLY A 201 -16.29 7.44 -10.73
C GLY A 201 -15.34 7.96 -9.64
N ALA A 202 -15.64 9.14 -9.09
CA ALA A 202 -14.94 9.59 -7.90
C ALA A 202 -15.17 8.59 -6.75
N GLU A 203 -14.12 8.30 -5.99
CA GLU A 203 -14.10 7.36 -4.87
C GLU A 203 -14.38 5.87 -5.23
N ASN A 204 -14.36 5.51 -6.50
CA ASN A 204 -14.62 4.15 -6.98
C ASN A 204 -13.34 3.38 -7.36
N LEU A 205 -12.17 3.88 -6.95
CA LEU A 205 -10.89 3.20 -7.04
C LEU A 205 -10.26 3.09 -5.66
N ARG A 206 -9.73 1.91 -5.36
CA ARG A 206 -8.80 1.66 -4.26
C ARG A 206 -7.53 1.04 -4.82
N LEU A 207 -6.40 1.73 -4.66
CA LEU A 207 -5.09 1.12 -4.79
C LEU A 207 -4.55 0.95 -3.37
N ILE A 208 -4.29 -0.27 -2.98
CA ILE A 208 -3.90 -0.63 -1.61
C ILE A 208 -2.51 -1.25 -1.69
N PHE A 209 -1.59 -0.75 -0.89
CA PHE A 209 -0.24 -1.28 -0.79
C PHE A 209 0.09 -1.57 0.66
N ALA A 210 0.64 -2.75 0.91
CA ALA A 210 1.14 -3.12 2.24
C ALA A 210 2.61 -3.53 2.14
N ALA A 211 3.44 -2.95 3.00
CA ALA A 211 4.82 -3.34 3.18
C ALA A 211 4.97 -4.06 4.52
N VAL A 212 5.39 -5.30 4.47
CA VAL A 212 5.47 -6.20 5.61
C VAL A 212 6.91 -6.67 5.77
N PRO A 213 7.62 -6.27 6.83
CA PRO A 213 8.93 -6.84 7.13
C PRO A 213 8.85 -8.35 7.37
N THR A 214 9.76 -9.10 6.76
CA THR A 214 9.90 -10.56 6.90
C THR A 214 11.34 -10.91 7.30
N ASP A 215 11.62 -12.15 7.61
CA ASP A 215 12.98 -12.59 7.91
C ASP A 215 13.93 -12.54 6.70
N GLU A 216 13.40 -12.60 5.47
CA GLU A 216 14.17 -12.52 4.23
C GLU A 216 14.21 -11.10 3.61
N GLY A 217 13.50 -10.13 4.18
CA GLY A 217 13.40 -8.76 3.67
C GLY A 217 12.02 -8.16 3.83
N ILE A 218 11.46 -7.60 2.74
CA ILE A 218 10.16 -6.96 2.76
C ILE A 218 9.20 -7.65 1.79
N LEU A 219 8.07 -8.15 2.30
CA LEU A 219 6.96 -8.54 1.45
C LEU A 219 6.16 -7.30 1.08
N PHE A 220 6.07 -7.00 -0.21
CA PHE A 220 5.28 -5.88 -0.72
C PHE A 220 4.06 -6.39 -1.45
N TYR A 221 2.89 -6.16 -0.86
CA TYR A 221 1.59 -6.50 -1.42
C TYR A 221 0.95 -5.28 -2.07
N GLY A 222 0.36 -5.45 -3.25
CA GLY A 222 -0.39 -4.42 -3.96
C GLY A 222 -1.73 -4.95 -4.45
N LEU A 223 -2.79 -4.14 -4.34
CA LEU A 223 -4.13 -4.48 -4.77
C LEU A 223 -4.78 -3.28 -5.45
N ALA A 224 -5.41 -3.50 -6.61
CA ALA A 224 -6.31 -2.57 -7.25
C ALA A 224 -7.74 -3.10 -7.18
N GLY A 225 -8.65 -2.38 -6.50
CA GLY A 225 -10.09 -2.61 -6.53
C GLY A 225 -10.79 -1.47 -7.27
N VAL A 226 -11.56 -1.78 -8.31
CA VAL A 226 -12.13 -0.78 -9.20
C VAL A 226 -13.60 -1.05 -9.46
N GLU A 227 -14.45 -0.06 -9.16
CA GLU A 227 -15.83 -0.02 -9.63
C GLU A 227 -15.90 0.71 -10.97
N ILE A 228 -16.28 -0.02 -12.02
CA ILE A 228 -16.44 0.54 -13.37
C ILE A 228 -17.88 0.47 -13.82
N PRO A 229 -18.35 1.43 -14.66
CA PRO A 229 -19.64 1.30 -15.35
C PRO A 229 -19.65 0.02 -16.19
N THR A 230 -20.83 -0.62 -16.29
CA THR A 230 -21.01 -1.80 -17.13
C THR A 230 -20.87 -1.42 -18.61
N ILE A 231 -19.65 -1.36 -19.12
CA ILE A 231 -19.36 -1.15 -20.54
C ILE A 231 -18.91 -2.49 -21.11
N LEU A 232 -19.70 -3.06 -22.01
CA LEU A 232 -19.43 -4.35 -22.64
C LEU A 232 -18.02 -4.39 -23.28
N GLY A 233 -17.19 -5.34 -22.87
CA GLY A 233 -15.93 -5.70 -23.51
C GLY A 233 -14.70 -4.87 -23.10
N MET A 234 -14.73 -4.09 -22.01
CA MET A 234 -13.57 -3.32 -21.55
C MET A 234 -12.88 -3.91 -20.30
N GLY A 235 -13.46 -4.91 -19.64
CA GLY A 235 -12.97 -5.47 -18.37
C GLY A 235 -11.49 -5.85 -18.41
N ASP A 236 -11.09 -6.72 -19.36
CA ASP A 236 -9.71 -7.19 -19.47
C ASP A 236 -8.70 -6.05 -19.71
N ARG A 237 -9.07 -5.02 -20.48
CA ARG A 237 -8.19 -3.89 -20.74
C ARG A 237 -7.98 -3.02 -19.50
N VAL A 238 -9.01 -2.90 -18.68
CA VAL A 238 -8.97 -2.15 -17.44
C VAL A 238 -8.15 -2.95 -16.42
N ALA A 239 -8.37 -4.27 -16.31
CA ALA A 239 -7.58 -5.13 -15.44
C ALA A 239 -6.07 -5.02 -15.73
N VAL A 240 -5.64 -5.23 -16.99
CA VAL A 240 -4.24 -5.07 -17.41
C VAL A 240 -3.70 -3.66 -17.12
N SER A 241 -4.55 -2.63 -17.25
CA SER A 241 -4.14 -1.25 -16.95
C SER A 241 -3.85 -1.05 -15.45
N PHE A 242 -4.61 -1.69 -14.56
CA PHE A 242 -4.41 -1.61 -13.12
C PHE A 242 -3.31 -2.56 -12.64
N GLU A 243 -3.13 -3.72 -13.26
CA GLU A 243 -1.98 -4.59 -13.07
C GLU A 243 -0.66 -3.83 -13.31
N ASN A 244 -0.55 -3.14 -14.45
CA ASN A 244 0.63 -2.31 -14.74
C ASN A 244 0.87 -1.22 -13.68
N ARG A 245 -0.18 -0.65 -13.07
CA ARG A 245 -0.04 0.36 -12.01
C ARG A 245 0.45 -0.24 -10.71
N VAL A 246 -0.15 -1.35 -10.29
CA VAL A 246 0.26 -2.05 -9.08
C VAL A 246 1.73 -2.45 -9.20
N ASN A 247 2.12 -3.05 -10.33
CA ASN A 247 3.49 -3.50 -10.55
C ASN A 247 4.48 -2.33 -10.65
N ALA A 248 4.12 -1.22 -11.33
CA ALA A 248 4.98 -0.04 -11.41
C ALA A 248 5.25 0.62 -10.05
N VAL A 249 4.25 0.67 -9.17
CA VAL A 249 4.44 1.15 -7.79
C VAL A 249 5.28 0.17 -6.98
N SER A 250 5.13 -1.14 -7.20
CA SER A 250 5.98 -2.15 -6.56
C SER A 250 7.44 -2.04 -7.01
N ASP A 251 7.69 -1.82 -8.31
CA ASP A 251 9.04 -1.60 -8.87
C ASP A 251 9.68 -0.32 -8.31
N TRP A 252 8.90 0.75 -8.20
CA TRP A 252 9.34 2.00 -7.58
C TRP A 252 9.71 1.78 -6.11
N PHE A 253 8.83 1.13 -5.33
CA PHE A 253 9.08 0.89 -3.91
C PHE A 253 10.35 0.07 -3.70
N GLU A 254 10.53 -1.03 -4.43
CA GLU A 254 11.74 -1.86 -4.38
C GLU A 254 12.99 -1.03 -4.70
N THR A 255 12.93 -0.22 -5.77
CA THR A 255 14.06 0.61 -6.18
C THR A 255 14.45 1.63 -5.10
N GLU A 256 13.48 2.32 -4.53
CA GLU A 256 13.72 3.33 -3.50
C GLU A 256 14.15 2.71 -2.16
N LEU A 257 13.58 1.54 -1.80
CA LEU A 257 13.98 0.80 -0.63
C LEU A 257 15.46 0.40 -0.69
N LEU A 258 15.87 -0.23 -1.79
CA LEU A 258 17.26 -0.68 -1.96
C LEU A 258 18.25 0.49 -2.04
N LYS A 259 17.85 1.67 -2.48
CA LYS A 259 18.65 2.90 -2.40
C LYS A 259 18.76 3.42 -0.97
N ALA A 260 17.68 3.35 -0.19
CA ALA A 260 17.65 3.88 1.17
C ALA A 260 18.46 3.02 2.16
N LEU A 261 18.69 1.75 1.83
CA LEU A 261 19.48 0.81 2.63
C LEU A 261 20.98 0.79 2.30
N GLN A 262 21.44 1.52 1.27
CA GLN A 262 22.85 1.67 0.89
C GLN A 262 23.53 2.83 1.62
#